data_487feb69b29f0a7cc1c9f924cf2f9dbf
#
_entry.id   487feb69b29f0a7cc1c9f924cf2f9dbf
#
_cell.length_a   1.000
_cell.length_b   1.000
_cell.length_c   1.000
_cell.angle_alpha   90.00
_cell.angle_beta   90.00
_cell.angle_gamma   90.00
#
_symmetry.space_group_name_H-M   'P 1'
#
loop_
_entity.id
_entity.type
_entity.pdbx_description
1 polymer ?
#
loop_
_entity_poly.entity_id
_entity_poly.type
_entity_poly.pdbx_seq_one_letter_code
_entity_poly.pdbx_strand_id
1 'polypeptide(L)'
;SPSRGLGDVYKRQIQIHPWESSLIKGIEKAILTSDLGLNPSNDGKVIRLVFPELTEERRKELVKDVKKKGEAAKVAVRNIRRDANDAFKKLAKQDVSEDEIKELEEKIQKSTDKYIKEVDAAVDAKSKEIMTV
;
A
#
# COMPACT_ATOMS: atom_id res chain seq x y z
N SER A 1 -0.33 -33.27 11.41
CA SER A 1 -0.98 -34.01 10.33
C SER A 1 -0.47 -33.52 8.98
N PRO A 2 -0.37 -34.41 7.95
CA PRO A 2 0.12 -34.02 6.62
C PRO A 2 -0.69 -32.89 5.97
N SER A 3 -1.95 -32.78 6.33
CA SER A 3 -2.84 -31.74 5.83
C SER A 3 -2.50 -30.33 6.33
N ARG A 4 -1.82 -30.20 7.47
CA ARG A 4 -1.41 -28.89 7.99
C ARG A 4 -0.34 -28.21 7.12
N GLY A 5 0.67 -28.97 6.72
CA GLY A 5 1.74 -28.46 5.85
C GLY A 5 1.23 -28.03 4.49
N LEU A 6 0.32 -28.81 3.91
CA LEU A 6 -0.31 -28.48 2.63
C LEU A 6 -1.19 -27.23 2.73
N GLY A 7 -1.97 -27.11 3.83
CA GLY A 7 -2.81 -25.94 4.06
C GLY A 7 -1.99 -24.66 4.17
N ASP A 8 -0.87 -24.69 4.87
CA ASP A 8 0.02 -23.53 5.03
C ASP A 8 0.70 -23.14 3.70
N VAL A 9 1.11 -24.13 2.89
CA VAL A 9 1.67 -23.88 1.55
C VAL A 9 0.64 -23.19 0.65
N TYR A 10 -0.59 -23.66 0.64
CA TYR A 10 -1.66 -23.03 -0.14
C TYR A 10 -2.01 -21.61 0.34
N LYS A 11 -1.96 -21.36 1.64
CA LYS A 11 -2.19 -20.02 2.21
C LYS A 11 -1.12 -19.01 1.82
N ARG A 12 0.10 -19.47 1.53
CA ARG A 12 1.21 -18.62 1.11
C ARG A 12 1.43 -18.67 -0.40
N GLN A 13 0.39 -18.98 -1.16
CA GLN A 13 0.45 -19.10 -2.60
C GLN A 13 -0.47 -18.08 -3.26
N ILE A 14 0.04 -17.42 -4.30
CA ILE A 14 -0.75 -16.59 -5.20
C ILE A 14 -0.78 -17.28 -6.55
N GLN A 15 -1.97 -17.39 -7.14
CA GLN A 15 -2.15 -17.92 -8.47
C GLN A 15 -2.48 -16.77 -9.42
N ILE A 16 -1.78 -16.74 -10.55
CA ILE A 16 -2.04 -15.78 -11.61
C ILE A 16 -2.64 -16.55 -12.77
N HIS A 17 -3.84 -16.14 -13.20
CA HIS A 17 -4.57 -16.75 -14.31
C HIS A 17 -4.56 -15.80 -15.51
N PRO A 18 -3.56 -15.88 -16.41
CA PRO A 18 -3.57 -15.05 -17.60
C PRO A 18 -4.72 -15.46 -18.50
N TRP A 19 -5.32 -14.50 -19.18
CA TRP A 19 -6.42 -14.77 -20.12
C TRP A 19 -5.94 -15.36 -21.43
N GLU A 20 -4.64 -15.29 -21.71
CA GLU A 20 -3.99 -15.94 -22.85
C GLU A 20 -2.72 -16.63 -22.36
N SER A 21 -2.51 -17.89 -22.79
CA SER A 21 -1.32 -18.67 -22.41
C SER A 21 -0.02 -18.06 -22.94
N SER A 22 -0.09 -17.28 -24.03
CA SER A 22 1.06 -16.58 -24.60
C SER A 22 1.66 -15.53 -23.65
N LEU A 23 0.90 -15.05 -22.65
CA LEU A 23 1.35 -14.07 -21.66
C LEU A 23 2.20 -14.66 -20.54
N ILE A 24 2.16 -15.97 -20.36
CA ILE A 24 2.83 -16.65 -19.22
C ILE A 24 4.31 -16.35 -19.16
N LYS A 25 5.02 -16.51 -20.27
CA LYS A 25 6.48 -16.29 -20.32
C LYS A 25 6.85 -14.84 -19.97
N GLY A 26 6.09 -13.87 -20.47
CA GLY A 26 6.29 -12.45 -20.18
C GLY A 26 6.07 -12.14 -18.71
N ILE A 27 5.01 -12.68 -18.12
CA ILE A 27 4.70 -12.50 -16.71
C ILE A 27 5.76 -13.13 -15.82
N GLU A 28 6.17 -14.35 -16.11
CA GLU A 28 7.25 -15.02 -15.36
C GLU A 28 8.55 -14.24 -15.42
N LYS A 29 8.92 -13.73 -16.59
CA LYS A 29 10.13 -12.91 -16.76
C LYS A 29 10.02 -11.62 -15.93
N ALA A 30 8.87 -10.96 -15.94
CA ALA A 30 8.65 -9.76 -15.15
C ALA A 30 8.81 -10.04 -13.65
N ILE A 31 8.33 -11.18 -13.17
CA ILE A 31 8.45 -11.59 -11.76
C ILE A 31 9.91 -11.90 -11.41
N LEU A 32 10.62 -12.63 -12.27
CA LEU A 32 12.02 -12.98 -12.05
C LEU A 32 12.94 -11.76 -12.04
N THR A 33 12.64 -10.74 -12.84
CA THR A 33 13.44 -9.52 -12.91
C THR A 33 13.03 -8.49 -11.85
N SER A 34 11.91 -8.72 -11.16
CA SER A 34 11.48 -7.86 -10.05
C SER A 34 12.33 -8.12 -8.81
N ASP A 35 12.21 -7.22 -7.83
CA ASP A 35 12.88 -7.33 -6.54
C ASP A 35 12.14 -8.22 -5.53
N LEU A 36 11.10 -8.94 -5.96
CA LEU A 36 10.31 -9.80 -5.09
C LEU A 36 11.08 -11.03 -4.58
N GLY A 37 12.10 -11.48 -5.33
CA GLY A 37 12.88 -12.65 -4.96
C GLY A 37 12.10 -13.96 -5.01
N LEU A 38 11.07 -14.03 -5.86
CA LEU A 38 10.23 -15.20 -6.00
C LEU A 38 10.54 -15.95 -7.29
N ASN A 39 10.43 -17.28 -7.23
CA ASN A 39 10.57 -18.16 -8.39
C ASN A 39 9.17 -18.64 -8.81
N PRO A 40 8.62 -18.11 -9.91
CA PRO A 40 7.32 -18.56 -10.39
C PRO A 40 7.40 -19.95 -11.00
N SER A 41 6.33 -20.72 -10.87
CA SER A 41 6.14 -21.97 -11.58
C SER A 41 4.84 -21.91 -12.37
N ASN A 42 4.73 -22.65 -13.48
CA ASN A 42 3.52 -22.70 -14.26
C ASN A 42 3.20 -24.12 -14.73
N ASP A 43 1.93 -24.35 -15.03
CA ASP A 43 1.44 -25.59 -15.61
C ASP A 43 0.95 -25.40 -17.07
N GLY A 44 1.32 -24.28 -17.69
CA GLY A 44 0.85 -23.89 -19.02
C GLY A 44 -0.43 -23.07 -19.02
N LYS A 45 -1.13 -22.96 -17.90
CA LYS A 45 -2.39 -22.20 -17.76
C LYS A 45 -2.34 -21.19 -16.62
N VAL A 46 -1.70 -21.57 -15.52
CA VAL A 46 -1.67 -20.80 -14.28
C VAL A 46 -0.22 -20.65 -13.83
N ILE A 47 0.13 -19.45 -13.38
CA ILE A 47 1.42 -19.19 -12.74
C ILE A 47 1.20 -19.22 -11.23
N ARG A 48 2.03 -19.98 -10.52
CA ARG A 48 1.97 -20.10 -9.07
C ARG A 48 3.18 -19.44 -8.44
N LEU A 49 2.92 -18.59 -7.46
CA LEU A 49 3.94 -17.93 -6.65
C LEU A 49 3.79 -18.42 -5.21
N VAL A 50 4.83 -19.10 -4.73
CA VAL A 50 4.87 -19.55 -3.34
C VAL A 50 5.72 -18.56 -2.55
N PHE A 51 5.14 -18.00 -1.49
CA PHE A 51 5.83 -17.09 -0.60
C PHE A 51 6.43 -17.90 0.56
N PRO A 52 7.74 -17.75 0.83
CA PRO A 52 8.34 -18.42 1.98
C PRO A 52 7.81 -17.84 3.28
N GLU A 53 7.93 -18.62 4.35
CA GLU A 53 7.60 -18.15 5.69
C GLU A 53 8.50 -16.99 6.06
N LEU A 54 7.92 -15.96 6.69
CA LEU A 54 8.67 -14.76 7.06
C LEU A 54 9.58 -15.01 8.25
N THR A 55 10.85 -14.67 8.09
CA THR A 55 11.79 -14.64 9.21
C THR A 55 11.53 -13.40 10.07
N GLU A 56 12.01 -13.43 11.32
CA GLU A 56 11.93 -12.27 12.21
C GLU A 56 12.62 -11.04 11.61
N GLU A 57 13.78 -11.23 10.99
CA GLU A 57 14.52 -10.16 10.33
C GLU A 57 13.73 -9.56 9.17
N ARG A 58 13.12 -10.40 8.35
CA ARG A 58 12.29 -9.95 7.23
C ARG A 58 11.05 -9.22 7.71
N ARG A 59 10.44 -9.66 8.81
CA ARG A 59 9.31 -8.96 9.43
C ARG A 59 9.68 -7.56 9.86
N LYS A 60 10.84 -7.39 10.49
CA LYS A 60 11.35 -6.07 10.89
C LYS A 60 11.59 -5.15 9.70
N GLU A 61 12.16 -5.68 8.63
CA GLU A 61 12.35 -4.90 7.39
C GLU A 61 11.02 -4.45 6.80
N LEU A 62 10.04 -5.35 6.75
CA LEU A 62 8.71 -5.03 6.24
C LEU A 62 8.02 -3.95 7.08
N VAL A 63 8.17 -4.00 8.39
CA VAL A 63 7.63 -2.96 9.29
C VAL A 63 8.28 -1.60 8.99
N LYS A 64 9.58 -1.57 8.78
CA LYS A 64 10.28 -0.33 8.38
C LYS A 64 9.75 0.22 7.07
N ASP A 65 9.53 -0.65 6.09
CA ASP A 65 8.97 -0.27 4.79
C ASP A 65 7.54 0.28 4.93
N VAL A 66 6.72 -0.35 5.74
CA VAL A 66 5.35 0.11 6.01
C VAL A 66 5.37 1.50 6.66
N LYS A 67 6.22 1.71 7.66
CA LYS A 67 6.36 3.02 8.31
C LYS A 67 6.83 4.09 7.34
N LYS A 68 7.79 3.77 6.48
CA LYS A 68 8.29 4.67 5.45
C LYS A 68 7.20 5.06 4.46
N LYS A 69 6.41 4.09 4.01
CA LYS A 69 5.26 4.34 3.13
C LYS A 69 4.21 5.20 3.81
N GLY A 70 3.97 4.97 5.09
CA GLY A 70 3.06 5.78 5.89
C GLY A 70 3.52 7.24 5.98
N GLU A 71 4.80 7.49 6.23
CA GLU A 71 5.36 8.85 6.26
C GLU A 71 5.21 9.53 4.89
N ALA A 72 5.50 8.82 3.80
CA ALA A 72 5.32 9.35 2.45
C ALA A 72 3.85 9.70 2.16
N ALA A 73 2.93 8.86 2.61
CA ALA A 73 1.49 9.11 2.46
C ALA A 73 1.05 10.36 3.23
N LYS A 74 1.54 10.54 4.46
CA LYS A 74 1.24 11.72 5.27
C LYS A 74 1.79 12.99 4.65
N VAL A 75 2.98 12.95 4.07
CA VAL A 75 3.55 14.07 3.31
C VAL A 75 2.65 14.43 2.13
N ALA A 76 2.18 13.42 1.37
CA ALA A 76 1.27 13.65 0.25
C ALA A 76 -0.03 14.30 0.70
N VAL A 77 -0.61 13.85 1.82
CA VAL A 77 -1.83 14.44 2.40
C VAL A 77 -1.60 15.91 2.78
N ARG A 78 -0.48 16.21 3.42
CA ARG A 78 -0.13 17.59 3.80
C ARG A 78 0.11 18.47 2.58
N ASN A 79 0.69 17.95 1.52
CA ASN A 79 0.89 18.68 0.27
C ASN A 79 -0.45 19.03 -0.39
N ILE A 80 -1.41 18.12 -0.36
CA ILE A 80 -2.76 18.37 -0.86
C ILE A 80 -3.42 19.51 -0.05
N ARG A 81 -3.28 19.48 1.28
CA ARG A 81 -3.78 20.56 2.15
C ARG A 81 -3.15 21.90 1.78
N ARG A 82 -1.84 21.92 1.58
CA ARG A 82 -1.12 23.13 1.20
C ARG A 82 -1.60 23.68 -0.13
N ASP A 83 -1.76 22.81 -1.12
CA ASP A 83 -2.26 23.21 -2.45
C ASP A 83 -3.69 23.76 -2.37
N ALA A 84 -4.54 23.12 -1.55
CA ALA A 84 -5.90 23.61 -1.31
C ALA A 84 -5.90 24.99 -0.67
N ASN A 85 -5.08 25.21 0.36
CA ASN A 85 -4.96 26.50 1.01
C ASN A 85 -4.45 27.59 0.07
N ASP A 86 -3.51 27.26 -0.80
CA ASP A 86 -3.03 28.19 -1.83
C ASP A 86 -4.14 28.57 -2.82
N ALA A 87 -4.97 27.59 -3.21
CA ALA A 87 -6.13 27.83 -4.05
C ALA A 87 -7.16 28.74 -3.34
N PHE A 88 -7.39 28.53 -2.05
CA PHE A 88 -8.31 29.37 -1.24
C PHE A 88 -7.80 30.81 -1.16
N LYS A 89 -6.50 31.01 -1.01
CA LYS A 89 -5.90 32.35 -1.00
C LYS A 89 -6.14 33.09 -2.31
N LYS A 90 -6.13 32.39 -3.43
CA LYS A 90 -6.46 32.98 -4.74
C LYS A 90 -7.93 33.39 -4.80
N LEU A 91 -8.82 32.60 -4.23
CA LEU A 91 -10.25 32.94 -4.13
C LEU A 91 -10.49 34.20 -3.27
N ALA A 92 -9.66 34.39 -2.27
CA ALA A 92 -9.76 35.62 -1.41
C ALA A 92 -9.52 36.90 -2.19
N LYS A 93 -8.87 36.85 -3.33
CA LYS A 93 -8.66 38.00 -4.23
C LYS A 93 -9.84 38.25 -5.16
N GLN A 94 -10.84 37.40 -5.12
CA GLN A 94 -12.09 37.51 -5.89
C GLN A 94 -13.23 37.85 -4.94
N ASP A 95 -14.48 37.66 -5.36
CA ASP A 95 -15.65 38.02 -4.57
C ASP A 95 -16.02 36.97 -3.50
N VAL A 96 -15.02 36.39 -2.84
CA VAL A 96 -15.23 35.41 -1.77
C VAL A 96 -14.85 36.08 -0.43
N SER A 97 -15.72 35.99 0.55
CA SER A 97 -15.51 36.63 1.86
C SER A 97 -14.41 35.92 2.66
N GLU A 98 -13.79 36.67 3.58
CA GLU A 98 -12.81 36.11 4.52
C GLU A 98 -13.40 34.99 5.37
N ASP A 99 -14.65 35.09 5.77
CA ASP A 99 -15.33 34.06 6.56
C ASP A 99 -15.52 32.77 5.78
N GLU A 100 -15.85 32.86 4.49
CA GLU A 100 -15.96 31.70 3.61
C GLU A 100 -14.61 31.02 3.42
N ILE A 101 -13.52 31.78 3.22
CA ILE A 101 -12.17 31.27 3.13
C ILE A 101 -11.78 30.53 4.41
N LYS A 102 -12.08 31.11 5.55
CA LYS A 102 -11.80 30.53 6.86
C LYS A 102 -12.52 29.20 7.06
N GLU A 103 -13.77 29.10 6.65
CA GLU A 103 -14.53 27.85 6.66
C GLU A 103 -13.88 26.77 5.81
N LEU A 104 -13.42 27.13 4.60
CA LEU A 104 -12.73 26.20 3.70
C LEU A 104 -11.41 25.71 4.31
N GLU A 105 -10.65 26.61 4.91
CA GLU A 105 -9.39 26.26 5.59
C GLU A 105 -9.63 25.33 6.77
N GLU A 106 -10.68 25.55 7.55
CA GLU A 106 -11.05 24.66 8.65
C GLU A 106 -11.49 23.29 8.16
N LYS A 107 -12.25 23.22 7.08
CA LYS A 107 -12.70 21.95 6.49
C LYS A 107 -11.52 21.14 5.99
N ILE A 108 -10.59 21.78 5.27
CA ILE A 108 -9.42 21.05 4.75
C ILE A 108 -8.50 20.61 5.88
N GLN A 109 -8.41 21.37 6.97
CA GLN A 109 -7.63 20.99 8.14
C GLN A 109 -8.23 19.76 8.83
N LYS A 110 -9.55 19.73 9.03
CA LYS A 110 -10.25 18.57 9.62
C LYS A 110 -10.08 17.33 8.76
N SER A 111 -10.24 17.47 7.45
CA SER A 111 -10.05 16.37 6.50
C SER A 111 -8.62 15.85 6.54
N THR A 112 -7.64 16.74 6.57
CA THR A 112 -6.22 16.40 6.68
C THR A 112 -5.94 15.61 7.95
N ASP A 113 -6.41 16.11 9.10
CA ASP A 113 -6.20 15.45 10.39
C ASP A 113 -6.84 14.06 10.42
N LYS A 114 -8.02 13.92 9.85
CA LYS A 114 -8.72 12.65 9.74
C LYS A 114 -7.89 11.63 8.94
N TYR A 115 -7.43 12.01 7.76
CA TYR A 115 -6.67 11.08 6.90
C TYR A 115 -5.29 10.76 7.43
N ILE A 116 -4.63 11.70 8.10
CA ILE A 116 -3.36 11.42 8.79
C ILE A 116 -3.56 10.38 9.88
N LYS A 117 -4.64 10.49 10.68
CA LYS A 117 -4.98 9.48 11.68
C LYS A 117 -5.27 8.11 11.05
N GLU A 118 -5.96 8.10 9.92
CA GLU A 118 -6.24 6.85 9.19
C GLU A 118 -4.95 6.21 8.69
N VAL A 119 -4.01 7.00 8.19
CA VAL A 119 -2.69 6.49 7.76
C VAL A 119 -1.95 5.88 8.95
N ASP A 120 -1.89 6.60 10.06
CA ASP A 120 -1.22 6.10 11.28
C ASP A 120 -1.87 4.80 11.79
N ALA A 121 -3.18 4.73 11.80
CA ALA A 121 -3.92 3.54 12.21
C ALA A 121 -3.65 2.36 11.28
N ALA A 122 -3.60 2.60 9.97
CA ALA A 122 -3.29 1.56 8.98
C ALA A 122 -1.85 1.05 9.15
N VAL A 123 -0.89 1.94 9.38
CA VAL A 123 0.51 1.58 9.63
C VAL A 123 0.63 0.73 10.89
N ASP A 124 -0.03 1.13 11.98
CA ASP A 124 -0.03 0.39 13.24
C ASP A 124 -0.64 -1.00 13.07
N ALA A 125 -1.80 -1.08 12.44
CA ALA A 125 -2.51 -2.34 12.22
C ALA A 125 -1.65 -3.29 11.37
N LYS A 126 -1.05 -2.79 10.29
CA LYS A 126 -0.22 -3.62 9.41
C LYS A 126 1.08 -4.04 10.10
N SER A 127 1.69 -3.16 10.86
CA SER A 127 2.90 -3.47 11.63
C SER A 127 2.66 -4.60 12.64
N LYS A 128 1.54 -4.55 13.35
CA LYS A 128 1.14 -5.61 14.28
C LYS A 128 0.86 -6.92 13.56
N GLU A 129 0.15 -6.86 12.44
CA GLU A 129 -0.13 -8.04 11.60
C GLU A 129 1.16 -8.70 11.12
N ILE A 130 2.12 -7.93 10.65
CA ILE A 130 3.42 -8.42 10.16
C ILE A 130 4.20 -9.09 11.29
N MET A 131 4.17 -8.51 12.49
CA MET A 131 4.93 -9.04 13.66
C MET A 131 4.21 -10.19 14.36
N THR A 132 2.96 -10.43 14.06
CA THR A 132 2.19 -11.54 14.66
C THR A 132 2.51 -12.84 13.95
N VAL A 133 2.89 -13.83 14.72
CA VAL A 133 3.23 -15.17 14.22
C VAL A 133 1.96 -16.02 14.05
#